data_a3c8797d4379910d066fad03aafb9144
#
_entry.id   a3c8797d4379910d066fad03aafb9144
#
_cell.length_a   1.000
_cell.length_b   1.000
_cell.length_c   1.000
_cell.angle_alpha   90.00
_cell.angle_beta   90.00
_cell.angle_gamma   90.00
#
_symmetry.space_group_name_H-M   'P 1'
#
loop_
_entity.id
_entity.type
_entity.pdbx_description
1 polymer ?
#
loop_
_entity_poly.entity_id
_entity_poly.type
_entity_poly.pdbx_seq_one_letter_code
_entity_poly.pdbx_strand_id
1 'polypeptide(L)'
;MRAAFKLELDEARHMVAAAIRKSKEIGVLETVCVVDEGGYPLALERMDRARVTGPQIAWNKAFTAAGHKRATHLFNQTPNGPALPGNEAFGIQWSFEGKFAVFVGGFPIVVDNEVVGGIGLSGGNGEQDTACGLAALQALQELLASNKHHVLVQADIKM
;
A
#
# COMPACT_ATOMS: atom_id res chain seq x y z
N MET A 1 -20.16 -5.65 18.36
CA MET A 1 -19.03 -4.70 18.42
C MET A 1 -17.75 -5.48 18.70
N ARG A 2 -16.65 -5.14 18.06
CA ARG A 2 -15.33 -5.71 18.37
C ARG A 2 -14.32 -4.59 18.60
N ALA A 3 -13.29 -4.83 19.43
CA ALA A 3 -12.13 -3.97 19.48
C ALA A 3 -11.33 -4.13 18.18
N ALA A 4 -10.70 -3.07 17.72
CA ALA A 4 -9.86 -3.09 16.54
C ALA A 4 -8.58 -2.30 16.81
N PHE A 5 -7.47 -2.77 16.24
CA PHE A 5 -6.24 -2.01 16.19
C PHE A 5 -6.38 -0.85 15.21
N LYS A 6 -5.72 0.26 15.53
CA LYS A 6 -5.66 1.43 14.66
C LYS A 6 -4.22 1.84 14.45
N LEU A 7 -3.88 2.09 13.19
CA LEU A 7 -2.58 2.63 12.83
C LEU A 7 -2.50 4.10 13.28
N GLU A 8 -1.44 4.46 13.98
CA GLU A 8 -1.21 5.82 14.46
C GLU A 8 -0.30 6.61 13.50
N LEU A 9 -0.31 7.93 13.64
CA LEU A 9 0.46 8.83 12.76
C LEU A 9 1.96 8.56 12.81
N ASP A 10 2.52 8.27 13.99
CA ASP A 10 3.97 8.04 14.12
C ASP A 10 4.39 6.72 13.47
N GLU A 11 3.55 5.69 13.51
CA GLU A 11 3.75 4.43 12.79
C GLU A 11 3.69 4.65 11.28
N ALA A 12 2.69 5.41 10.80
CA ALA A 12 2.56 5.77 9.39
C ALA A 12 3.79 6.56 8.88
N ARG A 13 4.27 7.54 9.64
CA ARG A 13 5.49 8.30 9.32
C ARG A 13 6.74 7.42 9.30
N HIS A 14 6.84 6.48 10.24
CA HIS A 14 7.95 5.54 10.27
C HIS A 14 8.00 4.67 9.00
N MET A 15 6.84 4.20 8.55
CA MET A 15 6.69 3.44 7.30
C MET A 15 7.08 4.28 6.07
N VAL A 16 6.56 5.51 5.96
CA VAL A 16 6.89 6.43 4.86
C VAL A 16 8.38 6.70 4.81
N ALA A 17 9.01 6.99 5.96
CA ALA A 17 10.45 7.22 6.02
C ALA A 17 11.27 5.99 5.57
N ALA A 18 10.86 4.78 5.92
CA ALA A 18 11.50 3.55 5.48
C ALA A 18 11.39 3.34 3.96
N ALA A 19 10.19 3.55 3.39
CA ALA A 19 10.00 3.48 1.95
C ALA A 19 10.86 4.49 1.20
N ILE A 20 10.94 5.74 1.67
CA ILE A 20 11.78 6.79 1.06
C ILE A 20 13.27 6.45 1.18
N ARG A 21 13.73 5.89 2.30
CA ARG A 21 15.13 5.41 2.40
C ARG A 21 15.42 4.34 1.35
N LYS A 22 14.51 3.38 1.19
CA LYS A 22 14.63 2.33 0.16
C LYS A 22 14.61 2.91 -1.24
N SER A 23 13.75 3.86 -1.53
CA SER A 23 13.69 4.57 -2.82
C SER A 23 15.01 5.23 -3.18
N LYS A 24 15.64 5.91 -2.23
CA LYS A 24 16.96 6.53 -2.42
C LYS A 24 18.05 5.50 -2.67
N GLU A 25 18.01 4.37 -1.95
CA GLU A 25 18.97 3.27 -2.09
C GLU A 25 18.94 2.67 -3.51
N ILE A 26 17.73 2.47 -4.06
CA ILE A 26 17.54 1.86 -5.38
C ILE A 26 17.44 2.89 -6.53
N GLY A 27 17.58 4.19 -6.22
CA GLY A 27 17.63 5.25 -7.23
C GLY A 27 16.30 5.58 -7.91
N VAL A 28 15.16 5.45 -7.20
CA VAL A 28 13.83 5.78 -7.72
C VAL A 28 13.24 6.98 -6.97
N LEU A 29 12.43 7.79 -7.66
CA LEU A 29 11.75 8.96 -7.07
C LEU A 29 10.28 8.64 -6.81
N GLU A 30 9.95 8.38 -5.56
CA GLU A 30 8.65 7.90 -5.14
C GLU A 30 7.74 8.99 -4.54
N THR A 31 6.46 8.76 -4.65
CA THR A 31 5.45 9.24 -3.71
C THR A 31 4.95 8.07 -2.89
N VAL A 32 4.92 8.23 -1.59
CA VAL A 32 4.48 7.21 -0.62
C VAL A 32 3.28 7.74 0.14
N CYS A 33 2.21 6.95 0.22
CA CYS A 33 1.02 7.26 0.99
C CYS A 33 0.67 6.09 1.92
N VAL A 34 0.49 6.39 3.21
CA VAL A 34 -0.05 5.45 4.20
C VAL A 34 -1.43 5.95 4.61
N VAL A 35 -2.43 5.06 4.53
CA VAL A 35 -3.82 5.35 4.90
C VAL A 35 -4.26 4.50 6.09
N ASP A 36 -5.28 4.95 6.80
CA ASP A 36 -5.98 4.19 7.83
C ASP A 36 -6.85 3.06 7.23
N GLU A 37 -7.58 2.35 8.08
CA GLU A 37 -8.50 1.28 7.67
C GLU A 37 -9.70 1.78 6.83
N GLY A 38 -10.01 3.07 6.89
CA GLY A 38 -11.03 3.74 6.07
C GLY A 38 -10.51 4.20 4.71
N GLY A 39 -9.20 4.09 4.47
CA GLY A 39 -8.57 4.52 3.23
C GLY A 39 -8.20 6.00 3.17
N TYR A 40 -8.22 6.71 4.30
CA TYR A 40 -7.83 8.13 4.37
C TYR A 40 -6.36 8.30 4.79
N PRO A 41 -5.63 9.27 4.19
CA PRO A 41 -4.21 9.46 4.46
C PRO A 41 -3.92 9.82 5.91
N LEU A 42 -3.02 9.07 6.53
CA LEU A 42 -2.33 9.43 7.77
C LEU A 42 -1.04 10.18 7.48
N ALA A 43 -0.27 9.70 6.48
CA ALA A 43 0.96 10.33 6.02
C ALA A 43 1.11 10.16 4.52
N LEU A 44 1.53 11.23 3.84
CA LEU A 44 1.86 11.22 2.42
C LEU A 44 3.08 12.11 2.18
N GLU A 45 4.11 11.56 1.54
CA GLU A 45 5.29 12.32 1.13
C GLU A 45 5.61 12.07 -0.34
N ARG A 46 5.86 13.16 -1.07
CA ARG A 46 6.37 13.13 -2.45
C ARG A 46 7.81 13.61 -2.45
N MET A 47 8.71 12.76 -2.93
CA MET A 47 10.12 13.15 -3.10
C MET A 47 10.26 14.29 -4.11
N ASP A 48 11.29 15.11 -3.93
CA ASP A 48 11.63 16.14 -4.91
C ASP A 48 11.80 15.52 -6.30
N ARG A 49 11.22 16.15 -7.32
CA ARG A 49 11.19 15.72 -8.72
C ARG A 49 10.37 14.46 -9.00
N ALA A 50 9.72 13.83 -8.01
CA ALA A 50 8.76 12.78 -8.27
C ALA A 50 7.56 13.31 -9.08
N ARG A 51 6.90 12.42 -9.81
CA ARG A 51 5.79 12.79 -10.72
C ARG A 51 4.68 13.54 -9.99
N VAL A 52 4.14 14.59 -10.59
CA VAL A 52 3.05 15.41 -10.00
C VAL A 52 1.75 14.62 -9.83
N THR A 53 1.55 13.55 -10.60
CA THR A 53 0.41 12.62 -10.46
C THR A 53 0.60 11.60 -9.35
N GLY A 54 1.83 11.46 -8.84
CA GLY A 54 2.19 10.48 -7.81
C GLY A 54 1.33 10.51 -6.56
N PRO A 55 1.02 11.68 -5.97
CA PRO A 55 0.21 11.75 -4.75
C PRO A 55 -1.15 11.07 -4.89
N GLN A 56 -1.88 11.36 -5.97
CA GLN A 56 -3.20 10.75 -6.19
C GLN A 56 -3.10 9.25 -6.46
N ILE A 57 -2.11 8.83 -7.26
CA ILE A 57 -1.91 7.42 -7.60
C ILE A 57 -1.50 6.61 -6.36
N ALA A 58 -0.57 7.12 -5.55
CA ALA A 58 -0.16 6.46 -4.31
C ALA A 58 -1.33 6.34 -3.33
N TRP A 59 -2.11 7.40 -3.17
CA TRP A 59 -3.32 7.34 -2.32
C TRP A 59 -4.33 6.33 -2.86
N ASN A 60 -4.63 6.32 -4.16
CA ASN A 60 -5.57 5.37 -4.76
C ASN A 60 -5.13 3.91 -4.55
N LYS A 61 -3.83 3.63 -4.69
CA LYS A 61 -3.26 2.30 -4.40
C LYS A 61 -3.43 1.92 -2.92
N ALA A 62 -3.09 2.83 -2.00
CA ALA A 62 -3.25 2.61 -0.56
C ALA A 62 -4.73 2.40 -0.17
N PHE A 63 -5.63 3.27 -0.67
CA PHE A 63 -7.08 3.19 -0.48
C PHE A 63 -7.61 1.83 -0.92
N THR A 64 -7.27 1.40 -2.13
CA THR A 64 -7.72 0.12 -2.68
C THR A 64 -7.21 -1.05 -1.84
N ALA A 65 -5.93 -1.03 -1.47
CA ALA A 65 -5.33 -2.11 -0.69
C ALA A 65 -5.95 -2.24 0.70
N ALA A 66 -6.18 -1.13 1.40
CA ALA A 66 -6.84 -1.12 2.71
C ALA A 66 -8.29 -1.60 2.61
N GLY A 67 -9.07 -0.97 1.74
CA GLY A 67 -10.52 -1.20 1.65
C GLY A 67 -10.88 -2.57 1.08
N HIS A 68 -10.10 -3.07 0.12
CA HIS A 68 -10.35 -4.38 -0.49
C HIS A 68 -9.50 -5.51 0.12
N LYS A 69 -8.68 -5.19 1.11
CA LYS A 69 -7.84 -6.15 1.87
C LYS A 69 -6.97 -7.03 0.95
N ARG A 70 -6.45 -6.43 -0.11
CA ARG A 70 -5.73 -7.13 -1.17
C ARG A 70 -4.65 -6.24 -1.76
N ALA A 71 -3.47 -6.81 -2.03
CA ALA A 71 -2.44 -6.14 -2.80
C ALA A 71 -2.95 -5.83 -4.22
N THR A 72 -2.71 -4.61 -4.71
CA THR A 72 -3.38 -4.08 -5.90
C THR A 72 -2.99 -4.79 -7.20
N HIS A 73 -1.79 -5.35 -7.29
CA HIS A 73 -1.37 -6.12 -8.47
C HIS A 73 -2.15 -7.43 -8.67
N LEU A 74 -2.72 -7.99 -7.60
CA LEU A 74 -3.49 -9.23 -7.69
C LEU A 74 -4.81 -9.07 -8.46
N PHE A 75 -5.25 -7.84 -8.73
CA PHE A 75 -6.42 -7.59 -9.58
C PHE A 75 -6.15 -7.83 -11.06
N ASN A 76 -4.93 -7.53 -11.53
CA ASN A 76 -4.52 -7.65 -12.94
C ASN A 76 -3.44 -8.72 -13.17
N GLN A 77 -3.15 -9.55 -12.18
CA GLN A 77 -2.16 -10.62 -12.31
C GLN A 77 -2.63 -11.67 -13.33
N THR A 78 -1.87 -11.85 -14.39
CA THR A 78 -2.17 -12.87 -15.40
C THR A 78 -1.84 -14.28 -14.87
N PRO A 79 -2.64 -15.32 -15.23
CA PRO A 79 -3.84 -15.27 -16.09
C PRO A 79 -5.15 -15.02 -15.33
N ASN A 80 -5.16 -14.99 -13.99
CA ASN A 80 -6.37 -15.14 -13.17
C ASN A 80 -6.79 -13.88 -12.40
N GLY A 81 -6.21 -12.72 -12.68
CA GLY A 81 -6.60 -11.47 -12.01
C GLY A 81 -8.07 -11.13 -12.28
N PRO A 82 -8.87 -10.86 -11.23
CA PRO A 82 -10.32 -10.69 -11.40
C PRO A 82 -10.71 -9.45 -12.22
N ALA A 83 -9.84 -8.43 -12.31
CA ALA A 83 -10.10 -7.23 -13.10
C ALA A 83 -9.62 -7.33 -14.55
N LEU A 84 -9.04 -8.46 -14.98
CA LEU A 84 -8.67 -8.68 -16.37
C LEU A 84 -9.89 -8.73 -17.29
N PRO A 85 -9.75 -8.35 -18.57
CA PRO A 85 -10.84 -8.45 -19.55
C PRO A 85 -11.44 -9.86 -19.58
N GLY A 86 -12.77 -9.94 -19.47
CA GLY A 86 -13.50 -11.20 -19.45
C GLY A 86 -13.65 -11.85 -18.05
N ASN A 87 -13.01 -11.31 -17.02
CA ASN A 87 -13.14 -11.81 -15.65
C ASN A 87 -14.21 -11.04 -14.87
N GLU A 88 -14.63 -11.61 -13.74
CA GLU A 88 -15.82 -11.21 -12.96
C GLU A 88 -15.81 -9.77 -12.44
N ALA A 89 -14.63 -9.20 -12.16
CA ALA A 89 -14.48 -7.84 -11.66
C ALA A 89 -13.92 -6.88 -12.71
N PHE A 90 -14.02 -7.22 -14.00
CA PHE A 90 -13.62 -6.28 -15.06
C PHE A 90 -14.40 -4.98 -14.94
N GLY A 91 -13.67 -3.84 -14.93
CA GLY A 91 -14.28 -2.52 -14.76
C GLY A 91 -14.31 -2.02 -13.31
N ILE A 92 -13.88 -2.82 -12.32
CA ILE A 92 -13.85 -2.39 -10.91
C ILE A 92 -13.03 -1.11 -10.69
N GLN A 93 -12.04 -0.83 -11.54
CA GLN A 93 -11.22 0.37 -11.50
C GLN A 93 -12.02 1.67 -11.69
N TRP A 94 -13.23 1.60 -12.22
CA TRP A 94 -14.12 2.76 -12.36
C TRP A 94 -14.91 3.06 -11.08
N SER A 95 -14.89 2.15 -10.11
CA SER A 95 -15.53 2.34 -8.80
C SER A 95 -14.89 3.49 -8.03
N PHE A 96 -15.66 4.12 -7.13
CA PHE A 96 -15.19 5.22 -6.28
C PHE A 96 -14.61 6.40 -7.11
N GLU A 97 -15.27 6.76 -8.21
CA GLU A 97 -14.82 7.86 -9.09
C GLU A 97 -13.40 7.65 -9.64
N GLY A 98 -13.05 6.38 -9.94
CA GLY A 98 -11.72 6.03 -10.45
C GLY A 98 -10.62 5.94 -9.40
N LYS A 99 -10.94 5.94 -8.11
CA LYS A 99 -9.94 5.78 -7.03
C LYS A 99 -9.46 4.33 -6.87
N PHE A 100 -10.14 3.38 -7.47
CA PHE A 100 -9.80 1.96 -7.35
C PHE A 100 -8.62 1.60 -8.26
N ALA A 101 -7.45 1.36 -7.70
CA ALA A 101 -6.25 1.00 -8.44
C ALA A 101 -6.11 -0.52 -8.57
N VAL A 102 -5.83 -1.01 -9.78
CA VAL A 102 -5.74 -2.45 -10.09
C VAL A 102 -4.34 -2.90 -10.53
N PHE A 103 -3.32 -2.07 -10.30
CA PHE A 103 -1.93 -2.33 -10.68
C PHE A 103 -0.99 -2.22 -9.49
N VAL A 104 0.22 -2.74 -9.63
CA VAL A 104 1.20 -2.94 -8.56
C VAL A 104 1.53 -1.66 -7.78
N GLY A 105 1.84 -1.82 -6.49
CA GLY A 105 2.35 -0.77 -5.61
C GLY A 105 1.39 -0.36 -4.49
N GLY A 106 0.27 -1.07 -4.30
CA GLY A 106 -0.59 -0.95 -3.11
C GLY A 106 -0.58 -2.23 -2.30
N PHE A 107 -0.35 -2.11 -0.99
CA PHE A 107 -0.28 -3.25 -0.07
C PHE A 107 -1.13 -2.98 1.17
N PRO A 108 -2.01 -3.91 1.59
CA PRO A 108 -2.68 -3.78 2.88
C PRO A 108 -1.67 -3.88 4.02
N ILE A 109 -1.88 -3.08 5.06
CA ILE A 109 -1.13 -3.18 6.30
C ILE A 109 -1.91 -4.11 7.22
N VAL A 110 -1.34 -5.29 7.49
CA VAL A 110 -1.97 -6.34 8.28
C VAL A 110 -1.18 -6.53 9.57
N VAL A 111 -1.85 -6.34 10.69
CA VAL A 111 -1.31 -6.56 12.04
C VAL A 111 -2.19 -7.59 12.74
N ASP A 112 -1.59 -8.67 13.27
CA ASP A 112 -2.29 -9.75 13.97
C ASP A 112 -3.53 -10.28 13.21
N ASN A 113 -3.38 -10.47 11.90
CA ASN A 113 -4.43 -10.91 10.96
C ASN A 113 -5.58 -9.90 10.75
N GLU A 114 -5.44 -8.65 11.16
CA GLU A 114 -6.40 -7.59 10.86
C GLU A 114 -5.80 -6.53 9.94
N VAL A 115 -6.56 -6.08 8.95
CA VAL A 115 -6.15 -4.94 8.12
C VAL A 115 -6.38 -3.66 8.89
N VAL A 116 -5.30 -2.95 9.21
CA VAL A 116 -5.30 -1.69 9.96
C VAL A 116 -5.09 -0.46 9.06
N GLY A 117 -4.80 -0.67 7.80
CA GLY A 117 -4.56 0.40 6.83
C GLY A 117 -4.04 -0.12 5.50
N GLY A 118 -3.45 0.76 4.73
CA GLY A 118 -2.80 0.45 3.46
C GLY A 118 -1.64 1.39 3.16
N ILE A 119 -0.69 0.89 2.36
CA ILE A 119 0.40 1.69 1.82
C ILE A 119 0.38 1.66 0.30
N GLY A 120 0.61 2.80 -0.32
CA GLY A 120 0.69 2.95 -1.77
C GLY A 120 1.94 3.70 -2.21
N LEU A 121 2.59 3.19 -3.25
CA LEU A 121 3.82 3.70 -3.84
C LEU A 121 3.56 4.08 -5.30
N SER A 122 4.13 5.21 -5.73
CA SER A 122 4.03 5.65 -7.12
C SER A 122 5.27 6.43 -7.53
N GLY A 123 6.05 5.85 -8.41
CA GLY A 123 7.27 6.48 -8.93
C GLY A 123 8.13 5.53 -9.74
N GLY A 124 8.26 4.30 -9.32
CA GLY A 124 9.05 3.26 -9.95
C GLY A 124 8.29 2.39 -10.95
N ASN A 125 8.93 1.29 -11.30
CA ASN A 125 8.27 0.14 -11.90
C ASN A 125 7.71 -0.78 -10.79
N GLY A 126 7.04 -1.87 -11.17
CA GLY A 126 6.40 -2.78 -10.23
C GLY A 126 7.35 -3.40 -9.19
N GLU A 127 8.56 -3.73 -9.58
CA GLU A 127 9.57 -4.30 -8.68
C GLU A 127 10.08 -3.26 -7.70
N GLN A 128 10.31 -2.03 -8.16
CA GLN A 128 10.77 -0.92 -7.34
C GLN A 128 9.71 -0.48 -6.33
N ASP A 129 8.45 -0.29 -6.77
CA ASP A 129 7.33 0.02 -5.88
C ASP A 129 7.16 -1.10 -4.82
N THR A 130 7.28 -2.37 -5.23
CA THR A 130 7.19 -3.52 -4.30
C THR A 130 8.34 -3.51 -3.28
N ALA A 131 9.58 -3.26 -3.71
CA ALA A 131 10.71 -3.21 -2.80
C ALA A 131 10.56 -2.10 -1.74
N CYS A 132 10.06 -0.93 -2.15
CA CYS A 132 9.80 0.17 -1.22
C CYS A 132 8.66 -0.14 -0.25
N GLY A 133 7.57 -0.76 -0.74
CA GLY A 133 6.44 -1.19 0.07
C GLY A 133 6.83 -2.24 1.11
N LEU A 134 7.59 -3.25 0.72
CA LEU A 134 8.08 -4.28 1.65
C LEU A 134 9.03 -3.71 2.69
N ALA A 135 9.89 -2.74 2.33
CA ALA A 135 10.75 -2.06 3.30
C ALA A 135 9.94 -1.30 4.36
N ALA A 136 8.82 -0.69 3.97
CA ALA A 136 7.92 -0.03 4.91
C ALA A 136 7.21 -1.02 5.85
N LEU A 137 6.69 -2.13 5.32
CA LEU A 137 6.05 -3.17 6.12
C LEU A 137 7.05 -3.81 7.10
N GLN A 138 8.28 -4.06 6.66
CA GLN A 138 9.37 -4.56 7.50
C GLN A 138 9.70 -3.60 8.64
N ALA A 139 9.78 -2.29 8.35
CA ALA A 139 10.04 -1.27 9.36
C ALA A 139 8.92 -1.21 10.43
N LEU A 140 7.67 -1.37 10.03
CA LEU A 140 6.55 -1.47 10.96
C LEU A 140 6.65 -2.74 11.82
N GLN A 141 7.00 -3.89 11.23
CA GLN A 141 7.23 -5.13 11.98
C GLN A 141 8.31 -4.96 13.05
N GLU A 142 9.42 -4.32 12.71
CA GLU A 142 10.51 -4.06 13.66
C GLU A 142 10.08 -3.11 14.79
N LEU A 143 9.31 -2.07 14.45
CA LEU A 143 8.77 -1.12 15.42
C LEU A 143 7.82 -1.80 16.42
N LEU A 144 6.94 -2.68 15.95
CA LEU A 144 5.89 -3.32 16.76
C LEU A 144 6.35 -4.62 17.44
N ALA A 145 7.52 -5.14 17.11
CA ALA A 145 8.03 -6.41 17.66
C ALA A 145 8.15 -6.40 19.19
N SER A 146 8.53 -5.25 19.79
CA SER A 146 8.61 -5.10 21.23
C SER A 146 7.26 -5.26 21.94
N ASN A 147 6.18 -4.91 21.27
CA ASN A 147 4.79 -5.03 21.74
C ASN A 147 4.17 -6.40 21.42
N LYS A 148 4.97 -7.34 20.85
CA LYS A 148 4.54 -8.69 20.45
C LYS A 148 3.48 -8.72 19.34
N HIS A 149 3.32 -7.65 18.58
CA HIS A 149 2.49 -7.64 17.39
C HIS A 149 3.22 -8.21 16.16
N HIS A 150 2.48 -8.87 15.30
CA HIS A 150 2.98 -9.44 14.07
C HIS A 150 2.44 -8.69 12.86
N VAL A 151 3.34 -8.14 12.04
CA VAL A 151 3.00 -7.50 10.77
C VAL A 151 3.27 -8.49 9.63
N LEU A 152 2.32 -8.60 8.70
CA LEU A 152 2.49 -9.45 7.53
C LEU A 152 3.38 -8.75 6.50
N VAL A 153 4.61 -9.24 6.32
CA VAL A 153 5.60 -8.67 5.40
C VAL A 153 5.71 -9.54 4.15
N GLN A 154 4.84 -9.33 3.20
CA GLN A 154 4.86 -10.02 1.90
C GLN A 154 4.18 -9.18 0.81
N ALA A 155 4.46 -9.48 -0.48
CA ALA A 155 3.88 -8.75 -1.59
C ALA A 155 2.43 -9.21 -1.90
N ASP A 156 2.16 -10.51 -1.87
CA ASP A 156 0.90 -11.10 -2.35
C ASP A 156 -0.15 -11.22 -1.24
N ILE A 157 -0.37 -10.13 -0.48
CA ILE A 157 -1.36 -10.12 0.60
C ILE A 157 -2.79 -10.14 0.03
N LYS A 158 -3.58 -11.10 0.49
CA LYS A 158 -5.01 -11.21 0.24
C LYS A 158 -5.68 -11.79 1.49
N MET A 159 -6.58 -11.01 2.10
CA MET A 159 -7.33 -11.36 3.32
C MET A 159 -8.76 -11.78 2.99
#